data_1125f69f6ee16afbe6eb936f7d05d5b2
#
_entry.id   1125f69f6ee16afbe6eb936f7d05d5b2
#
_cell.length_a   1.000
_cell.length_b   1.000
_cell.length_c   1.000
_cell.angle_alpha   90.00
_cell.angle_beta   90.00
_cell.angle_gamma   90.00
#
_symmetry.space_group_name_H-M   'P 1'
#
loop_
_entity.id
_entity.type
_entity.pdbx_description
1 polymer ?
#
loop_
_entity_poly.entity_id
_entity_poly.type
_entity_poly.pdbx_seq_one_letter_code
_entity_poly.pdbx_strand_id
1 'polypeptide(L)'
;MIRLSYIALSLALALGFTSCSDDDYNECGIGNDFKVSRSEIALAASAPQTVTVRAASAPAVVSDSEWLHATTPAHNGAGIYTFDLAADEHTGYDTRTGIVTVTASNGSSQISVTQYGHETVEILSTTPGTTLEPTGGTLSIHYAATGDVDITVPHWLDAVTSKSLTESTLSYTYNANYSETRTGDVVITLKSDPSVSATVTFTQDATEGVMTSDAKTIASRMYAGINIGNTMECPASNGVWGEGQWTTAKVNVNYIKGLKAMGFNAVRIPCAWDSYVIDAANNTIDPAWLDRVSEIVGWIVNEDMYAIVNIHWDGGWLENHVGDGYSSTIDRKQHDYWTQIATRLNKYDEHLLFAGMNEPGMNGGITSSTVQTIMKYQQTFVDAVRATGGNNAVRCLIHQGPETNIDKTVDASLQYKLPVDNVTGRALVEIHNYDPSNYTLLEEDNAWGPNMPIKLYWGSKFHVAGSDRNCDWGQEDFIDQQYKKMQDAYVSKGIPVIVGEYSSMIRNPADFPEMDVERYEQSRAYWNEYQTMSAKNHGCVPFYWETGGDINRTNGKALKQYAIDGLMRGASAGVYPF
;
A
#
# COMPACT_ATOMS: atom_id res chain seq x y z
N MET A 1 0.64 -21.95 23.64
CA MET A 1 0.86 -23.35 23.20
C MET A 1 -0.45 -23.92 22.71
N ILE A 2 -0.74 -23.82 21.43
CA ILE A 2 -1.66 -24.72 20.71
C ILE A 2 -1.13 -24.70 19.27
N ARG A 3 -0.52 -25.80 18.88
CA ARG A 3 -0.12 -26.06 17.50
C ARG A 3 -1.36 -26.49 16.74
N LEU A 4 -1.79 -25.72 15.72
CA LEU A 4 -2.68 -26.22 14.68
C LEU A 4 -1.83 -26.78 13.55
N SER A 5 -1.91 -28.10 13.42
CA SER A 5 -1.38 -28.83 12.29
C SER A 5 -2.28 -28.57 11.08
N TYR A 6 -1.73 -28.02 10.01
CA TYR A 6 -2.40 -27.99 8.71
C TYR A 6 -2.36 -29.39 8.13
N ILE A 7 -3.51 -30.05 8.06
CA ILE A 7 -3.74 -31.25 7.28
C ILE A 7 -3.93 -30.77 5.84
N ALA A 8 -2.99 -31.12 4.98
CA ALA A 8 -3.16 -31.02 3.53
C ALA A 8 -4.33 -31.92 3.12
N LEU A 9 -5.46 -31.31 2.76
CA LEU A 9 -6.60 -32.00 2.19
C LEU A 9 -6.36 -32.04 0.68
N SER A 10 -5.69 -33.10 0.22
CA SER A 10 -5.72 -33.50 -1.18
C SER A 10 -7.16 -33.84 -1.53
N LEU A 11 -7.83 -32.96 -2.26
CA LEU A 11 -9.14 -33.21 -2.83
C LEU A 11 -8.96 -34.18 -4.03
N ALA A 12 -8.83 -35.47 -3.75
CA ALA A 12 -9.07 -36.46 -4.74
C ALA A 12 -10.56 -36.31 -5.14
N LEU A 13 -10.80 -35.91 -6.39
CA LEU A 13 -12.10 -35.94 -7.00
C LEU A 13 -12.51 -37.40 -7.06
N ALA A 14 -13.11 -37.92 -6.00
CA ALA A 14 -13.82 -39.19 -6.03
C ALA A 14 -15.08 -38.94 -6.84
N LEU A 15 -14.97 -39.09 -8.17
CA LEU A 15 -16.13 -39.45 -8.96
C LEU A 15 -16.72 -40.69 -8.31
N GLY A 16 -17.94 -40.55 -7.80
CA GLY A 16 -18.65 -41.63 -7.14
C GLY A 16 -18.81 -42.83 -8.08
N PHE A 17 -17.88 -43.75 -7.97
CA PHE A 17 -18.11 -45.08 -8.44
C PHE A 17 -19.05 -45.70 -7.41
N THR A 18 -20.29 -45.94 -7.81
CA THR A 18 -21.09 -46.96 -7.14
C THR A 18 -20.30 -48.24 -7.26
N SER A 19 -19.58 -48.59 -6.21
CA SER A 19 -19.07 -49.91 -5.98
C SER A 19 -20.27 -50.82 -6.03
N CYS A 20 -20.39 -51.63 -7.06
CA CYS A 20 -21.11 -52.86 -6.91
C CYS A 20 -20.41 -53.64 -5.80
N SER A 21 -21.09 -53.86 -4.68
CA SER A 21 -20.57 -54.63 -3.57
C SER A 21 -20.14 -56.00 -4.08
N ASP A 22 -19.02 -56.52 -3.57
CA ASP A 22 -18.49 -57.86 -3.85
C ASP A 22 -19.47 -59.02 -3.50
N ASP A 23 -20.65 -58.69 -3.01
CA ASP A 23 -21.67 -59.66 -2.57
C ASP A 23 -22.49 -60.31 -3.70
N ASP A 24 -22.36 -59.84 -4.95
CA ASP A 24 -23.07 -60.47 -6.11
C ASP A 24 -22.31 -61.66 -6.74
N TYR A 25 -21.24 -62.12 -6.09
CA TYR A 25 -20.51 -63.33 -6.52
C TYR A 25 -21.00 -64.64 -5.85
N ASN A 26 -22.17 -64.60 -5.23
CA ASN A 26 -22.73 -65.81 -4.64
C ASN A 26 -23.53 -66.62 -5.64
N GLU A 27 -22.99 -67.80 -5.89
CA GLU A 27 -23.62 -69.09 -6.09
C GLU A 27 -24.72 -69.21 -7.12
N CYS A 28 -24.50 -70.16 -7.96
CA CYS A 28 -25.43 -70.80 -8.85
C CYS A 28 -25.50 -70.27 -10.29
N GLY A 29 -24.71 -70.90 -11.04
CA GLY A 29 -24.85 -70.88 -12.50
C GLY A 29 -23.77 -69.97 -13.11
N ILE A 30 -22.94 -70.60 -13.91
CA ILE A 30 -22.13 -69.95 -14.92
C ILE A 30 -23.10 -69.24 -15.85
N GLY A 31 -23.47 -67.99 -15.50
CA GLY A 31 -24.26 -67.15 -16.39
C GLY A 31 -23.45 -66.93 -17.66
N ASN A 32 -24.02 -67.15 -18.82
CA ASN A 32 -23.40 -66.88 -20.11
C ASN A 32 -23.24 -65.35 -20.39
N ASP A 33 -23.32 -64.51 -19.36
CA ASP A 33 -23.30 -63.05 -19.50
C ASP A 33 -21.88 -62.53 -19.65
N PHE A 34 -21.66 -61.87 -20.77
CA PHE A 34 -20.42 -61.11 -21.00
C PHE A 34 -20.45 -59.83 -20.22
N LYS A 35 -19.41 -59.56 -19.37
CA LYS A 35 -19.31 -58.33 -18.58
C LYS A 35 -17.84 -57.91 -18.44
N VAL A 36 -17.60 -56.62 -18.60
CA VAL A 36 -16.29 -55.97 -18.36
C VAL A 36 -16.42 -55.11 -17.11
N SER A 37 -15.44 -55.13 -16.24
CA SER A 37 -15.46 -54.43 -14.95
C SER A 37 -15.49 -52.90 -15.05
N ARG A 38 -15.03 -52.34 -16.16
CA ARG A 38 -14.95 -50.89 -16.38
C ARG A 38 -15.22 -50.55 -17.84
N SER A 39 -15.98 -49.48 -18.09
CA SER A 39 -16.23 -48.94 -19.42
C SER A 39 -15.39 -47.70 -19.73
N GLU A 40 -14.82 -47.09 -18.69
CA GLU A 40 -13.96 -45.90 -18.77
C GLU A 40 -12.75 -46.06 -17.85
N ILE A 41 -11.56 -45.68 -18.30
CA ILE A 41 -10.31 -45.76 -17.56
C ILE A 41 -9.49 -44.53 -17.84
N ALA A 42 -8.96 -43.90 -16.77
CA ALA A 42 -7.92 -42.90 -16.87
C ALA A 42 -6.56 -43.55 -16.54
N LEU A 43 -5.57 -43.40 -17.43
CA LEU A 43 -4.23 -43.92 -17.24
C LEU A 43 -3.25 -42.80 -16.96
N ALA A 44 -2.47 -42.93 -15.86
CA ALA A 44 -1.25 -42.16 -15.65
C ALA A 44 -0.07 -42.88 -16.31
N ALA A 45 0.92 -42.12 -16.78
CA ALA A 45 2.03 -42.61 -17.62
C ALA A 45 2.83 -43.83 -17.10
N SER A 46 2.69 -44.22 -15.84
CA SER A 46 3.55 -45.25 -15.24
C SER A 46 2.83 -46.37 -14.48
N ALA A 47 1.51 -46.39 -14.41
CA ALA A 47 0.77 -47.36 -13.61
C ALA A 47 -0.27 -48.11 -14.47
N PRO A 48 -0.06 -49.39 -14.81
CA PRO A 48 -1.05 -50.17 -15.51
C PRO A 48 -2.31 -50.37 -14.66
N GLN A 49 -3.47 -50.43 -15.33
CA GLN A 49 -4.78 -50.69 -14.69
C GLN A 49 -5.28 -52.07 -15.07
N THR A 50 -5.61 -52.88 -14.07
CA THR A 50 -6.15 -54.22 -14.30
C THR A 50 -7.64 -54.14 -14.64
N VAL A 51 -8.03 -54.81 -15.69
CA VAL A 51 -9.43 -55.01 -16.13
C VAL A 51 -9.83 -56.46 -15.94
N THR A 52 -10.98 -56.66 -15.33
CA THR A 52 -11.57 -57.99 -15.16
C THR A 52 -12.70 -58.18 -16.19
N VAL A 53 -12.74 -59.33 -16.84
CA VAL A 53 -13.74 -59.71 -17.82
C VAL A 53 -14.37 -61.06 -17.43
N ARG A 54 -15.69 -61.11 -17.40
CA ARG A 54 -16.43 -62.39 -17.38
C ARG A 54 -16.79 -62.77 -18.83
N ALA A 55 -16.37 -63.91 -19.27
CA ALA A 55 -16.61 -64.37 -20.65
C ALA A 55 -16.68 -65.90 -20.74
N ALA A 56 -17.43 -66.42 -21.72
CA ALA A 56 -17.57 -67.84 -21.97
C ALA A 56 -16.36 -68.48 -22.70
N SER A 57 -15.50 -67.63 -23.26
CA SER A 57 -14.25 -68.02 -23.91
C SER A 57 -13.17 -66.97 -23.65
N ALA A 58 -11.92 -67.35 -23.88
CA ALA A 58 -10.83 -66.38 -23.77
C ALA A 58 -11.13 -65.13 -24.63
N PRO A 59 -11.17 -63.91 -24.00
CA PRO A 59 -11.48 -62.72 -24.76
C PRO A 59 -10.30 -62.30 -25.62
N ALA A 60 -10.59 -61.78 -26.81
CA ALA A 60 -9.63 -60.98 -27.59
C ALA A 60 -9.74 -59.53 -27.16
N VAL A 61 -8.59 -58.91 -26.92
CA VAL A 61 -8.49 -57.49 -26.53
C VAL A 61 -7.69 -56.76 -27.60
N VAL A 62 -8.30 -55.73 -28.19
CA VAL A 62 -7.70 -54.94 -29.28
C VAL A 62 -7.82 -53.46 -28.96
N SER A 63 -6.71 -52.75 -28.99
CA SER A 63 -6.66 -51.30 -28.94
C SER A 63 -6.75 -50.70 -30.34
N ASP A 64 -7.43 -49.56 -30.46
CA ASP A 64 -7.44 -48.74 -31.68
C ASP A 64 -6.26 -47.78 -31.78
N SER A 65 -5.46 -47.68 -30.72
CA SER A 65 -4.41 -46.70 -30.57
C SER A 65 -3.05 -47.35 -30.31
N GLU A 66 -2.01 -46.96 -31.05
CA GLU A 66 -0.64 -47.50 -30.93
C GLU A 66 0.00 -47.28 -29.56
N TRP A 67 -0.37 -46.19 -28.87
CA TRP A 67 0.16 -45.83 -27.55
C TRP A 67 -0.49 -46.59 -26.38
N LEU A 68 -1.55 -47.35 -26.63
CA LEU A 68 -2.34 -48.01 -25.60
C LEU A 68 -2.20 -49.52 -25.75
N HIS A 69 -1.62 -50.16 -24.74
CA HIS A 69 -1.25 -51.56 -24.76
C HIS A 69 -2.08 -52.39 -23.77
N ALA A 70 -2.50 -53.55 -24.20
CA ALA A 70 -3.19 -54.54 -23.37
C ALA A 70 -2.36 -55.83 -23.26
N THR A 71 -2.23 -56.36 -22.06
CA THR A 71 -1.62 -57.67 -21.89
C THR A 71 -2.58 -58.78 -22.36
N THR A 72 -2.06 -59.97 -22.70
CA THR A 72 -2.88 -61.11 -23.02
C THR A 72 -3.75 -61.51 -21.81
N PRO A 73 -5.07 -61.67 -21.97
CA PRO A 73 -5.93 -62.02 -20.86
C PRO A 73 -5.56 -63.35 -20.20
N ALA A 74 -5.36 -63.28 -18.88
CA ALA A 74 -5.07 -64.47 -18.05
C ALA A 74 -6.39 -65.04 -17.48
N HIS A 75 -6.57 -66.36 -17.55
CA HIS A 75 -7.74 -67.04 -17.02
C HIS A 75 -7.60 -67.29 -15.51
N ASN A 76 -8.52 -66.78 -14.71
CA ASN A 76 -8.52 -66.86 -13.25
C ASN A 76 -9.56 -67.86 -12.68
N GLY A 77 -10.11 -68.76 -13.52
CA GLY A 77 -11.15 -69.68 -13.14
C GLY A 77 -12.60 -69.17 -13.35
N ALA A 78 -13.59 -70.07 -13.43
CA ALA A 78 -15.00 -69.74 -13.50
C ALA A 78 -15.40 -68.71 -14.58
N GLY A 79 -14.73 -68.71 -15.74
CA GLY A 79 -15.01 -67.77 -16.83
C GLY A 79 -14.54 -66.32 -16.56
N ILE A 80 -13.68 -66.16 -15.62
CA ILE A 80 -13.08 -64.84 -15.29
C ILE A 80 -11.70 -64.72 -15.91
N TYR A 81 -11.45 -63.61 -16.58
CA TYR A 81 -10.17 -63.22 -17.19
C TYR A 81 -9.74 -61.86 -16.69
N THR A 82 -8.44 -61.66 -16.57
CA THR A 82 -7.86 -60.36 -16.26
C THR A 82 -6.78 -60.00 -17.27
N PHE A 83 -6.69 -58.73 -17.60
CA PHE A 83 -5.58 -58.16 -18.37
C PHE A 83 -5.26 -56.77 -17.86
N ASP A 84 -4.03 -56.33 -18.10
CA ASP A 84 -3.59 -54.98 -17.72
C ASP A 84 -3.60 -54.08 -18.94
N LEU A 85 -4.06 -52.84 -18.75
CA LEU A 85 -3.94 -51.73 -19.69
C LEU A 85 -2.82 -50.81 -19.25
N ALA A 86 -1.89 -50.53 -20.14
CA ALA A 86 -0.81 -49.58 -19.96
C ALA A 86 -0.77 -48.62 -21.15
N ALA A 87 -0.24 -47.44 -20.91
CA ALA A 87 -0.02 -46.43 -21.94
C ALA A 87 1.45 -46.08 -22.05
N ASP A 88 1.91 -45.72 -23.25
CA ASP A 88 3.20 -45.09 -23.45
C ASP A 88 3.26 -43.74 -22.75
N GLU A 89 4.47 -43.29 -22.41
CA GLU A 89 4.68 -41.97 -21.88
C GLU A 89 4.08 -40.91 -22.82
N HIS A 90 3.32 -39.98 -22.26
CA HIS A 90 2.69 -38.91 -23.03
C HIS A 90 3.45 -37.61 -22.80
N THR A 91 4.31 -37.27 -23.75
CA THR A 91 5.12 -36.03 -23.70
C THR A 91 4.40 -34.81 -24.30
N GLY A 92 3.20 -35.01 -24.89
CA GLY A 92 2.37 -33.92 -25.41
C GLY A 92 1.53 -33.26 -24.32
N TYR A 93 0.99 -32.10 -24.63
CA TYR A 93 0.20 -31.29 -23.70
C TYR A 93 -1.30 -31.57 -23.81
N ASP A 94 -1.74 -32.12 -24.94
CA ASP A 94 -3.16 -32.42 -25.18
C ASP A 94 -3.57 -33.76 -24.54
N THR A 95 -4.79 -33.83 -24.05
CA THR A 95 -5.37 -35.10 -23.61
C THR A 95 -5.61 -36.01 -24.82
N ARG A 96 -5.18 -37.25 -24.74
CA ARG A 96 -5.46 -38.24 -25.78
C ARG A 96 -6.41 -39.33 -25.29
N THR A 97 -7.25 -39.85 -26.21
CA THR A 97 -8.22 -40.91 -25.92
C THR A 97 -8.01 -42.07 -26.90
N GLY A 98 -8.25 -43.26 -26.41
CA GLY A 98 -8.23 -44.49 -27.20
C GLY A 98 -9.33 -45.45 -26.77
N ILE A 99 -9.70 -46.37 -27.64
CA ILE A 99 -10.74 -47.38 -27.36
C ILE A 99 -10.11 -48.78 -27.37
N VAL A 100 -10.35 -49.50 -26.27
CA VAL A 100 -10.03 -50.92 -26.19
C VAL A 100 -11.31 -51.75 -26.37
N THR A 101 -11.34 -52.56 -27.40
CA THR A 101 -12.47 -53.48 -27.68
C THR A 101 -12.12 -54.85 -27.11
N VAL A 102 -13.00 -55.34 -26.25
CA VAL A 102 -12.93 -56.68 -25.62
C VAL A 102 -14.02 -57.55 -26.22
N THR A 103 -13.66 -58.65 -26.86
CA THR A 103 -14.62 -59.54 -27.56
C THR A 103 -14.43 -61.02 -27.18
N ALA A 104 -15.49 -61.70 -26.84
CA ALA A 104 -15.51 -63.13 -26.59
C ALA A 104 -16.68 -63.79 -27.34
N SER A 105 -16.81 -65.12 -27.28
CA SER A 105 -17.87 -65.86 -27.99
C SER A 105 -19.30 -65.46 -27.59
N ASN A 106 -19.48 -64.89 -26.40
CA ASN A 106 -20.76 -64.52 -25.81
C ASN A 106 -20.98 -62.99 -25.70
N GLY A 107 -20.11 -62.17 -26.21
CA GLY A 107 -20.31 -60.69 -26.17
C GLY A 107 -19.09 -59.85 -26.53
N SER A 108 -19.33 -58.57 -26.64
CA SER A 108 -18.29 -57.55 -26.87
C SER A 108 -18.60 -56.28 -26.10
N SER A 109 -17.58 -55.58 -25.63
CA SER A 109 -17.67 -54.28 -24.97
C SER A 109 -16.47 -53.41 -25.34
N GLN A 110 -16.66 -52.08 -25.25
CA GLN A 110 -15.61 -51.10 -25.46
C GLN A 110 -15.28 -50.44 -24.13
N ILE A 111 -13.99 -50.15 -23.94
CA ILE A 111 -13.46 -49.40 -22.83
C ILE A 111 -12.87 -48.12 -23.42
N SER A 112 -13.37 -46.96 -22.99
CA SER A 112 -12.78 -45.68 -23.32
C SER A 112 -11.60 -45.42 -22.37
N VAL A 113 -10.43 -45.17 -22.93
CA VAL A 113 -9.21 -44.90 -22.15
C VAL A 113 -8.75 -43.48 -22.42
N THR A 114 -8.58 -42.72 -21.35
CA THR A 114 -8.09 -41.32 -21.39
C THR A 114 -6.70 -41.26 -20.77
N GLN A 115 -5.77 -40.60 -21.45
CA GLN A 115 -4.48 -40.20 -20.87
C GLN A 115 -4.32 -38.69 -20.97
N TYR A 116 -4.17 -38.06 -19.82
CA TYR A 116 -4.00 -36.62 -19.74
C TYR A 116 -2.61 -36.21 -20.24
N GLY A 117 -2.53 -35.05 -20.88
CA GLY A 117 -1.28 -34.43 -21.30
C GLY A 117 -0.43 -33.98 -20.13
N HIS A 118 0.80 -33.63 -20.43
CA HIS A 118 1.74 -33.06 -19.44
C HIS A 118 1.30 -31.66 -19.06
N GLU A 119 1.14 -31.41 -17.75
CA GLU A 119 0.83 -30.05 -17.26
C GLU A 119 2.09 -29.20 -17.29
N THR A 120 1.98 -27.96 -17.85
CA THR A 120 3.09 -27.03 -17.94
C THR A 120 2.64 -25.56 -17.95
N VAL A 121 3.56 -24.70 -17.52
CA VAL A 121 3.55 -23.26 -17.73
C VAL A 121 4.91 -22.86 -18.26
N GLU A 122 4.96 -22.09 -19.36
CA GLU A 122 6.20 -21.65 -20.00
C GLU A 122 6.13 -20.16 -20.33
N ILE A 123 7.18 -19.42 -20.02
CA ILE A 123 7.38 -18.04 -20.49
C ILE A 123 7.99 -18.09 -21.89
N LEU A 124 7.25 -17.64 -22.90
CA LEU A 124 7.67 -17.67 -24.31
C LEU A 124 8.55 -16.47 -24.64
N SER A 125 8.16 -15.27 -24.18
CA SER A 125 8.94 -14.05 -24.37
C SER A 125 8.52 -12.92 -23.43
N THR A 126 9.40 -11.92 -23.29
CA THR A 126 9.14 -10.65 -22.61
C THR A 126 9.53 -9.50 -23.51
N THR A 127 8.76 -8.40 -23.47
CA THR A 127 9.05 -7.16 -24.19
C THR A 127 8.94 -5.99 -23.20
N PRO A 128 9.97 -5.15 -23.01
CA PRO A 128 11.22 -5.01 -23.80
C PRO A 128 12.30 -6.05 -23.46
N GLY A 129 12.13 -6.90 -22.53
CA GLY A 129 13.09 -7.86 -21.99
C GLY A 129 12.96 -7.91 -20.48
N THR A 130 13.96 -8.38 -19.74
CA THR A 130 13.92 -8.47 -18.27
C THR A 130 14.60 -7.29 -17.57
N THR A 131 15.39 -6.50 -18.27
CA THR A 131 15.93 -5.21 -17.78
C THR A 131 15.00 -4.10 -18.27
N LEU A 132 14.44 -3.36 -17.31
CA LEU A 132 13.43 -2.34 -17.59
C LEU A 132 14.05 -0.94 -17.55
N GLU A 133 13.48 -0.02 -18.36
CA GLU A 133 13.92 1.37 -18.38
C GLU A 133 13.71 2.05 -17.02
N PRO A 134 14.72 2.77 -16.48
CA PRO A 134 14.61 3.46 -15.19
C PRO A 134 13.47 4.48 -15.15
N THR A 135 13.12 5.08 -16.28
CA THR A 135 12.10 6.13 -16.43
C THR A 135 10.67 5.62 -16.47
N GLY A 136 10.48 4.30 -16.34
CA GLY A 136 9.16 3.68 -16.43
C GLY A 136 8.75 3.35 -17.86
N GLY A 137 7.65 2.61 -17.99
CA GLY A 137 7.17 2.16 -19.30
C GLY A 137 6.09 1.10 -19.22
N THR A 138 6.02 0.29 -20.27
CA THR A 138 5.15 -0.87 -20.35
C THR A 138 5.97 -2.13 -20.58
N LEU A 139 5.54 -3.24 -20.01
CA LEU A 139 6.09 -4.55 -20.31
C LEU A 139 4.98 -5.53 -20.70
N SER A 140 5.33 -6.50 -21.50
CA SER A 140 4.46 -7.62 -21.85
C SER A 140 5.17 -8.93 -21.62
N ILE A 141 4.44 -9.91 -21.07
CA ILE A 141 4.90 -11.29 -20.88
C ILE A 141 3.99 -12.18 -21.71
N HIS A 142 4.59 -12.86 -22.68
CA HIS A 142 3.90 -13.86 -23.48
C HIS A 142 4.20 -15.24 -22.91
N TYR A 143 3.17 -16.00 -22.56
CA TYR A 143 3.30 -17.30 -21.94
C TYR A 143 2.30 -18.31 -22.52
N ALA A 144 2.62 -19.60 -22.38
CA ALA A 144 1.72 -20.71 -22.66
C ALA A 144 1.46 -21.50 -21.37
N ALA A 145 0.23 -21.99 -21.21
CA ALA A 145 -0.15 -22.85 -20.10
C ALA A 145 -1.19 -23.87 -20.54
N THR A 146 -1.17 -25.06 -19.95
CA THR A 146 -2.11 -26.14 -20.23
C THR A 146 -3.47 -25.98 -19.54
N GLY A 147 -3.63 -24.97 -18.69
CA GLY A 147 -4.87 -24.68 -17.96
C GLY A 147 -4.90 -23.27 -17.38
N ASP A 148 -5.90 -22.99 -16.56
CA ASP A 148 -6.05 -21.72 -15.85
C ASP A 148 -4.86 -21.47 -14.91
N VAL A 149 -4.41 -20.20 -14.84
CA VAL A 149 -3.26 -19.80 -14.02
C VAL A 149 -3.64 -18.77 -12.97
N ASP A 150 -2.89 -18.77 -11.88
CA ASP A 150 -2.77 -17.67 -10.92
C ASP A 150 -1.46 -16.92 -11.18
N ILE A 151 -1.50 -15.59 -11.08
CA ILE A 151 -0.36 -14.74 -11.41
C ILE A 151 0.00 -13.90 -10.18
N THR A 152 1.23 -14.05 -9.73
CA THR A 152 1.81 -13.21 -8.67
C THR A 152 2.78 -12.23 -9.30
N VAL A 153 2.65 -10.95 -8.96
CA VAL A 153 3.49 -9.88 -9.49
C VAL A 153 4.10 -9.05 -8.36
N PRO A 154 5.27 -8.45 -8.56
CA PRO A 154 5.81 -7.47 -7.64
C PRO A 154 4.88 -6.24 -7.60
N HIS A 155 4.81 -5.59 -6.43
CA HIS A 155 3.87 -4.49 -6.16
C HIS A 155 4.04 -3.25 -7.07
N TRP A 156 5.17 -3.12 -7.72
CA TRP A 156 5.49 -1.99 -8.59
C TRP A 156 5.12 -2.22 -10.08
N LEU A 157 4.45 -3.35 -10.40
CA LEU A 157 3.84 -3.60 -11.71
C LEU A 157 2.33 -3.46 -11.61
N ASP A 158 1.76 -2.62 -12.48
CA ASP A 158 0.31 -2.40 -12.55
C ASP A 158 -0.28 -3.07 -13.79
N ALA A 159 -1.29 -3.91 -13.60
CA ALA A 159 -1.89 -4.70 -14.68
C ALA A 159 -2.69 -3.84 -15.66
N VAL A 160 -2.43 -4.02 -16.94
CA VAL A 160 -3.28 -3.53 -18.03
C VAL A 160 -4.12 -4.71 -18.51
N THR A 161 -5.44 -4.66 -18.31
CA THR A 161 -6.35 -5.79 -18.61
C THR A 161 -6.49 -6.03 -20.12
N SER A 162 -6.07 -7.22 -20.60
CA SER A 162 -6.52 -7.79 -21.87
C SER A 162 -6.66 -9.31 -21.76
N LYS A 163 -7.71 -9.90 -22.36
CA LYS A 163 -7.97 -11.34 -22.37
C LYS A 163 -7.94 -11.89 -23.79
N SER A 164 -7.18 -12.99 -24.01
CA SER A 164 -7.36 -13.90 -25.15
C SER A 164 -6.84 -15.29 -24.79
N LEU A 165 -7.43 -16.34 -25.40
CA LEU A 165 -7.26 -17.76 -25.07
C LEU A 165 -6.17 -18.46 -25.89
N THR A 166 -5.42 -19.34 -25.27
CA THR A 166 -4.42 -20.38 -25.62
C THR A 166 -2.96 -19.95 -25.55
N GLU A 167 -2.54 -18.88 -26.18
CA GLU A 167 -1.32 -18.15 -25.83
C GLU A 167 -1.77 -16.83 -25.24
N SER A 168 -1.37 -16.53 -24.02
CA SER A 168 -1.83 -15.35 -23.29
C SER A 168 -0.73 -14.32 -23.15
N THR A 169 -1.09 -13.04 -23.28
CA THR A 169 -0.18 -11.94 -23.02
C THR A 169 -0.65 -11.17 -21.80
N LEU A 170 0.25 -11.03 -20.83
CA LEU A 170 0.09 -10.14 -19.68
C LEU A 170 0.75 -8.81 -20.02
N SER A 171 0.07 -7.72 -19.74
CA SER A 171 0.63 -6.38 -19.92
C SER A 171 0.59 -5.62 -18.61
N TYR A 172 1.69 -4.94 -18.29
CA TYR A 172 1.86 -4.16 -17.09
C TYR A 172 2.46 -2.79 -17.43
N THR A 173 2.12 -1.81 -16.62
CA THR A 173 2.85 -0.54 -16.53
C THR A 173 3.73 -0.54 -15.30
N TYR A 174 4.79 0.24 -15.34
CA TYR A 174 5.68 0.47 -14.21
C TYR A 174 6.16 1.93 -14.24
N ASN A 175 6.21 2.52 -13.05
CA ASN A 175 6.63 3.91 -12.89
C ASN A 175 8.16 4.04 -12.91
N ALA A 176 8.65 5.27 -13.05
CA ALA A 176 10.06 5.58 -12.87
C ALA A 176 10.54 5.12 -11.48
N ASN A 177 11.78 4.68 -11.40
CA ASN A 177 12.40 4.27 -10.13
C ASN A 177 13.34 5.36 -9.63
N TYR A 178 12.91 6.14 -8.65
CA TYR A 178 13.68 7.25 -8.07
C TYR A 178 14.47 6.84 -6.82
N SER A 179 14.60 5.56 -6.52
CA SER A 179 15.23 5.10 -5.29
C SER A 179 16.51 4.28 -5.53
N GLU A 180 16.41 2.98 -5.47
CA GLU A 180 17.52 2.02 -5.67
C GLU A 180 17.12 1.03 -6.75
N THR A 181 18.10 0.37 -7.39
CA THR A 181 17.80 -0.75 -8.28
C THR A 181 16.84 -1.71 -7.60
N ARG A 182 15.73 -2.01 -8.24
CA ARG A 182 14.73 -2.96 -7.73
C ARG A 182 14.60 -4.16 -8.64
N THR A 183 14.36 -5.30 -8.04
CA THR A 183 14.04 -6.54 -8.74
C THR A 183 12.68 -7.06 -8.30
N GLY A 184 12.04 -7.86 -9.13
CA GLY A 184 10.78 -8.50 -8.77
C GLY A 184 10.42 -9.61 -9.71
N ASP A 185 9.79 -10.63 -9.17
CA ASP A 185 9.38 -11.83 -9.88
C ASP A 185 7.91 -11.73 -10.29
N VAL A 186 7.65 -12.06 -11.55
CA VAL A 186 6.31 -12.42 -12.00
C VAL A 186 6.27 -13.93 -12.04
N VAL A 187 5.38 -14.52 -11.23
CA VAL A 187 5.20 -15.97 -11.12
C VAL A 187 3.84 -16.32 -11.69
N ILE A 188 3.83 -17.23 -12.67
CA ILE A 188 2.63 -17.77 -13.30
C ILE A 188 2.50 -19.22 -12.86
N THR A 189 1.43 -19.55 -12.16
CA THR A 189 1.22 -20.86 -11.52
C THR A 189 -0.05 -21.49 -12.05
N LEU A 190 0.02 -22.77 -12.41
CA LEU A 190 -1.16 -23.52 -12.87
C LEU A 190 -2.13 -23.77 -11.69
N LYS A 191 -3.41 -23.45 -11.87
CA LYS A 191 -4.42 -23.61 -10.79
C LYS A 191 -4.71 -25.07 -10.45
N SER A 192 -4.63 -25.96 -11.45
CA SER A 192 -4.85 -27.39 -11.26
C SER A 192 -3.71 -28.05 -10.47
N ASP A 193 -2.46 -27.57 -10.65
CA ASP A 193 -1.28 -28.04 -9.93
C ASP A 193 -0.34 -26.89 -9.58
N PRO A 194 -0.41 -26.36 -8.33
CA PRO A 194 0.47 -25.26 -7.90
C PRO A 194 1.97 -25.58 -7.88
N SER A 195 2.37 -26.83 -8.08
CA SER A 195 3.79 -27.19 -8.26
C SER A 195 4.33 -26.88 -9.66
N VAL A 196 3.42 -26.66 -10.61
CA VAL A 196 3.74 -26.29 -12.00
C VAL A 196 3.67 -24.78 -12.13
N SER A 197 4.81 -24.14 -12.26
CA SER A 197 4.91 -22.67 -12.36
C SER A 197 6.09 -22.25 -13.23
N ALA A 198 5.99 -21.04 -13.79
CA ALA A 198 7.09 -20.37 -14.47
C ALA A 198 7.32 -18.99 -13.84
N THR A 199 8.60 -18.60 -13.73
CA THR A 199 8.99 -17.33 -13.12
C THR A 199 9.84 -16.53 -14.09
N VAL A 200 9.58 -15.22 -14.17
CA VAL A 200 10.46 -14.27 -14.84
C VAL A 200 10.80 -13.15 -13.85
N THR A 201 12.10 -12.87 -13.70
CA THR A 201 12.61 -11.81 -12.83
C THR A 201 12.87 -10.55 -13.68
N PHE A 202 12.29 -9.44 -13.28
CA PHE A 202 12.55 -8.13 -13.88
C PHE A 202 13.46 -7.32 -12.97
N THR A 203 14.34 -6.53 -13.58
CA THR A 203 15.22 -5.57 -12.89
C THR A 203 15.00 -4.19 -13.47
N GLN A 204 14.90 -3.19 -12.59
CA GLN A 204 14.82 -1.78 -12.97
C GLN A 204 15.82 -0.98 -12.16
N ASP A 205 16.77 -0.36 -12.83
CA ASP A 205 17.74 0.54 -12.19
C ASP A 205 17.07 1.83 -11.73
N ALA A 206 17.71 2.53 -10.79
CA ALA A 206 17.29 3.86 -10.38
C ALA A 206 17.52 4.84 -11.53
N THR A 207 16.58 5.78 -11.72
CA THR A 207 16.80 6.94 -12.59
C THR A 207 17.69 7.96 -11.87
N GLU A 208 18.40 8.80 -12.64
CA GLU A 208 19.07 9.95 -12.05
C GLU A 208 18.02 10.94 -11.53
N GLY A 209 18.06 11.21 -10.22
CA GLY A 209 17.14 12.13 -9.57
C GLY A 209 17.42 13.58 -9.94
N VAL A 210 16.39 14.41 -9.94
CA VAL A 210 16.46 15.85 -10.20
C VAL A 210 16.57 16.61 -8.87
N MET A 211 17.52 17.53 -8.76
CA MET A 211 17.73 18.39 -7.57
C MET A 211 17.81 19.88 -7.95
N THR A 212 17.27 20.27 -9.08
CA THR A 212 17.41 21.62 -9.66
C THR A 212 16.30 22.59 -9.26
N SER A 213 15.12 22.09 -8.88
CA SER A 213 13.95 22.92 -8.55
C SER A 213 14.12 23.63 -7.21
N ASP A 214 13.80 24.92 -7.16
CA ASP A 214 13.70 25.67 -5.94
C ASP A 214 12.42 25.34 -5.13
N ALA A 215 12.33 25.85 -3.91
CA ALA A 215 11.19 25.61 -3.03
C ALA A 215 9.86 26.06 -3.65
N LYS A 216 9.85 27.16 -4.38
CA LYS A 216 8.67 27.70 -5.06
C LYS A 216 8.19 26.78 -6.17
N THR A 217 9.10 26.27 -6.98
CA THR A 217 8.79 25.31 -8.03
C THR A 217 8.23 24.00 -7.46
N ILE A 218 8.86 23.46 -6.40
CA ILE A 218 8.37 22.26 -5.73
C ILE A 218 7.00 22.51 -5.11
N ALA A 219 6.80 23.61 -4.39
CA ALA A 219 5.52 23.98 -3.80
C ALA A 219 4.40 24.10 -4.86
N SER A 220 4.69 24.66 -6.03
CA SER A 220 3.71 24.80 -7.12
C SER A 220 3.22 23.47 -7.69
N ARG A 221 4.02 22.42 -7.54
CA ARG A 221 3.68 21.05 -8.01
C ARG A 221 2.90 20.24 -6.98
N MET A 222 3.01 20.56 -5.69
CA MET A 222 2.24 19.91 -4.62
C MET A 222 0.86 20.55 -4.50
N TYR A 223 -0.21 19.88 -4.94
CA TYR A 223 -1.55 20.46 -4.98
C TYR A 223 -2.53 19.87 -3.97
N ALA A 224 -2.30 18.65 -3.50
CA ALA A 224 -3.11 17.98 -2.50
C ALA A 224 -2.21 17.10 -1.62
N GLY A 225 -1.95 17.54 -0.42
CA GLY A 225 -1.15 16.84 0.57
C GLY A 225 -2.00 16.11 1.62
N ILE A 226 -1.45 15.04 2.17
CA ILE A 226 -2.05 14.25 3.24
C ILE A 226 -1.00 13.79 4.23
N ASN A 227 -1.36 13.71 5.52
CA ASN A 227 -0.53 13.09 6.55
C ASN A 227 -0.86 11.60 6.68
N ILE A 228 0.16 10.77 6.92
CA ILE A 228 0.00 9.39 7.42
C ILE A 228 0.00 9.46 8.96
N GLY A 229 -0.99 10.15 9.54
CA GLY A 229 -1.05 10.40 10.98
C GLY A 229 -1.34 9.13 11.80
N ASN A 230 -0.94 9.15 13.07
CA ASN A 230 -1.11 8.05 14.03
C ASN A 230 -0.44 6.73 13.60
N THR A 231 0.66 6.80 12.86
CA THR A 231 1.31 5.61 12.31
C THR A 231 2.82 5.56 12.62
N MET A 232 3.64 6.38 11.94
CA MET A 232 5.11 6.34 12.11
C MET A 232 5.58 7.17 13.31
N GLU A 233 4.77 8.06 13.84
CA GLU A 233 5.03 8.84 15.05
C GLU A 233 4.65 8.10 16.34
N CYS A 234 4.06 6.90 16.24
CA CYS A 234 3.80 6.07 17.40
C CYS A 234 5.12 5.63 18.05
N PRO A 235 5.31 5.86 19.36
CA PRO A 235 6.57 5.51 20.01
C PRO A 235 6.77 4.00 20.13
N ALA A 236 8.01 3.55 20.03
CA ALA A 236 8.36 2.19 20.37
C ALA A 236 8.22 1.96 21.89
N SER A 237 7.84 0.76 22.30
CA SER A 237 7.69 0.40 23.70
C SER A 237 8.24 -1.01 23.94
N ASN A 238 9.08 -1.18 24.98
CA ASN A 238 9.67 -2.47 25.36
C ASN A 238 10.38 -3.21 24.20
N GLY A 239 11.05 -2.46 23.31
CA GLY A 239 11.73 -3.03 22.16
C GLY A 239 10.81 -3.46 21.01
N VAL A 240 9.54 -3.13 21.07
CA VAL A 240 8.56 -3.36 19.99
C VAL A 240 8.27 -2.03 19.30
N TRP A 241 8.37 -2.01 17.99
CA TRP A 241 8.04 -0.83 17.19
C TRP A 241 6.58 -0.43 17.35
N GLY A 242 6.34 0.88 17.47
CA GLY A 242 5.01 1.45 17.63
C GLY A 242 4.25 1.66 16.31
N GLU A 243 4.87 1.38 15.17
CA GLU A 243 4.25 1.63 13.86
C GLU A 243 2.81 1.11 13.78
N GLY A 244 1.86 2.00 13.55
CA GLY A 244 0.45 1.67 13.42
C GLY A 244 -0.25 1.30 14.74
N GLN A 245 0.38 1.51 15.89
CA GLN A 245 -0.21 1.16 17.19
C GLN A 245 -1.52 1.93 17.44
N TRP A 246 -1.60 3.18 17.00
CA TRP A 246 -2.80 4.02 17.19
C TRP A 246 -3.84 3.88 16.07
N THR A 247 -3.50 3.25 14.94
CA THR A 247 -4.41 3.01 13.81
C THR A 247 -4.69 1.53 13.57
N THR A 248 -4.03 0.62 14.31
CA THR A 248 -4.09 -0.84 14.13
C THR A 248 -3.58 -1.36 12.78
N ALA A 249 -2.94 -0.52 11.97
CA ALA A 249 -2.42 -0.89 10.65
C ALA A 249 -1.05 -0.24 10.39
N LYS A 250 -0.11 -1.03 9.87
CA LYS A 250 1.16 -0.52 9.34
C LYS A 250 0.96 0.09 7.97
N VAL A 251 1.82 1.05 7.63
CA VAL A 251 1.86 1.60 6.25
C VAL A 251 2.21 0.49 5.27
N ASN A 252 1.49 0.43 4.16
CA ASN A 252 1.75 -0.53 3.10
C ASN A 252 1.60 0.13 1.72
N VAL A 253 2.17 -0.50 0.71
CA VAL A 253 2.20 0.04 -0.64
C VAL A 253 0.80 0.25 -1.25
N ASN A 254 -0.17 -0.63 -0.93
CA ASN A 254 -1.55 -0.47 -1.44
C ASN A 254 -2.23 0.77 -0.86
N TYR A 255 -1.91 1.13 0.39
CA TYR A 255 -2.36 2.39 0.98
C TYR A 255 -1.79 3.59 0.22
N ILE A 256 -0.49 3.60 -0.08
CA ILE A 256 0.16 4.68 -0.84
C ILE A 256 -0.44 4.79 -2.26
N LYS A 257 -0.61 3.67 -2.97
CA LYS A 257 -1.28 3.65 -4.28
C LYS A 257 -2.73 4.15 -4.20
N GLY A 258 -3.43 3.82 -3.13
CA GLY A 258 -4.78 4.32 -2.87
C GLY A 258 -4.82 5.84 -2.69
N LEU A 259 -3.85 6.44 -1.99
CA LEU A 259 -3.72 7.90 -1.87
C LEU A 259 -3.53 8.54 -3.25
N LYS A 260 -2.61 8.02 -4.08
CA LYS A 260 -2.42 8.49 -5.46
C LYS A 260 -3.70 8.40 -6.28
N ALA A 261 -4.40 7.26 -6.22
CA ALA A 261 -5.65 7.03 -6.95
C ALA A 261 -6.79 7.97 -6.54
N MET A 262 -6.82 8.43 -5.29
CA MET A 262 -7.77 9.44 -4.79
C MET A 262 -7.41 10.87 -5.22
N GLY A 263 -6.22 11.10 -5.79
CA GLY A 263 -5.79 12.40 -6.29
C GLY A 263 -4.77 13.12 -5.41
N PHE A 264 -4.30 12.54 -4.31
CA PHE A 264 -3.20 13.11 -3.53
C PHE A 264 -1.87 12.99 -4.30
N ASN A 265 -1.02 14.00 -4.17
CA ASN A 265 0.31 13.99 -4.78
C ASN A 265 1.44 14.40 -3.85
N ALA A 266 1.15 14.55 -2.57
CA ALA A 266 2.15 14.81 -1.54
C ALA A 266 1.74 14.12 -0.24
N VAL A 267 2.71 13.54 0.48
CA VAL A 267 2.49 12.79 1.71
C VAL A 267 3.46 13.30 2.79
N ARG A 268 2.93 13.78 3.90
CA ARG A 268 3.73 14.05 5.11
C ARG A 268 3.74 12.81 5.98
N ILE A 269 4.92 12.40 6.41
CA ILE A 269 5.20 11.21 7.21
C ILE A 269 5.65 11.69 8.59
N PRO A 270 4.72 11.89 9.55
CA PRO A 270 5.09 12.16 10.93
C PRO A 270 5.92 10.99 11.48
N CYS A 271 7.10 11.25 12.04
CA CYS A 271 8.01 10.21 12.51
C CYS A 271 8.48 10.43 13.94
N ALA A 272 8.46 9.38 14.75
CA ALA A 272 9.17 9.28 16.02
C ALA A 272 10.55 8.64 15.80
N TRP A 273 11.54 9.11 16.53
CA TRP A 273 12.93 8.64 16.44
C TRP A 273 13.51 8.30 17.81
N ASP A 274 13.22 9.09 18.84
CA ASP A 274 13.82 8.97 20.17
C ASP A 274 13.54 7.63 20.83
N SER A 275 12.34 7.12 20.70
CA SER A 275 11.97 5.80 21.23
C SER A 275 12.57 4.62 20.45
N TYR A 276 13.15 4.89 19.28
CA TYR A 276 13.81 3.91 18.41
C TYR A 276 15.35 3.95 18.53
N VAL A 277 15.88 4.60 19.56
CA VAL A 277 17.33 4.67 19.83
C VAL A 277 17.81 3.37 20.45
N ILE A 278 18.87 2.78 19.88
CA ILE A 278 19.51 1.54 20.35
C ILE A 278 20.79 1.81 21.16
N ASP A 279 21.38 2.98 21.03
CA ASP A 279 22.54 3.44 21.81
C ASP A 279 22.32 4.91 22.23
N ALA A 280 21.83 5.12 23.45
CA ALA A 280 21.52 6.43 23.97
C ALA A 280 22.77 7.32 24.22
N ALA A 281 23.96 6.73 24.40
CA ALA A 281 25.19 7.49 24.60
C ALA A 281 25.64 8.21 23.32
N ASN A 282 25.35 7.61 22.17
CA ASN A 282 25.68 8.12 20.85
C ASN A 282 24.47 8.61 20.06
N ASN A 283 23.27 8.64 20.63
CA ASN A 283 22.01 8.98 19.96
C ASN A 283 21.79 8.14 18.67
N THR A 284 22.16 6.83 18.70
CA THR A 284 22.09 5.98 17.51
C THR A 284 20.68 5.44 17.32
N ILE A 285 20.02 5.85 16.25
CA ILE A 285 18.73 5.33 15.84
C ILE A 285 18.89 3.91 15.31
N ASP A 286 17.92 3.02 15.56
CA ASP A 286 17.86 1.67 14.98
C ASP A 286 17.96 1.76 13.44
N PRO A 287 19.00 1.18 12.82
CA PRO A 287 19.13 1.19 11.36
C PRO A 287 17.92 0.58 10.64
N ALA A 288 17.29 -0.44 11.24
CA ALA A 288 16.12 -1.06 10.66
C ALA A 288 14.89 -0.12 10.66
N TRP A 289 14.79 0.79 11.65
CA TRP A 289 13.76 1.83 11.63
C TRP A 289 14.03 2.90 10.56
N LEU A 290 15.27 3.33 10.40
CA LEU A 290 15.68 4.22 9.30
C LEU A 290 15.38 3.57 7.94
N ASP A 291 15.62 2.26 7.80
CA ASP A 291 15.30 1.50 6.59
C ASP A 291 13.80 1.45 6.34
N ARG A 292 13.00 1.27 7.39
CA ARG A 292 11.53 1.27 7.31
C ARG A 292 10.97 2.60 6.82
N VAL A 293 11.46 3.71 7.37
CA VAL A 293 11.06 5.04 6.89
C VAL A 293 11.50 5.26 5.44
N SER A 294 12.74 4.83 5.09
CA SER A 294 13.24 4.89 3.72
C SER A 294 12.35 4.09 2.76
N GLU A 295 11.90 2.91 3.13
CA GLU A 295 11.00 2.08 2.32
C GLU A 295 9.69 2.82 1.99
N ILE A 296 9.06 3.46 3.00
CA ILE A 296 7.82 4.22 2.82
C ILE A 296 8.05 5.43 1.90
N VAL A 297 9.14 6.17 2.11
CA VAL A 297 9.54 7.27 1.22
C VAL A 297 9.70 6.75 -0.22
N GLY A 298 10.34 5.58 -0.40
CA GLY A 298 10.51 4.95 -1.70
C GLY A 298 9.17 4.64 -2.39
N TRP A 299 8.19 4.13 -1.67
CA TRP A 299 6.85 3.88 -2.22
C TRP A 299 6.18 5.17 -2.70
N ILE A 300 6.28 6.25 -1.91
CA ILE A 300 5.67 7.55 -2.24
C ILE A 300 6.33 8.16 -3.48
N VAL A 301 7.66 8.21 -3.48
CA VAL A 301 8.43 8.82 -4.59
C VAL A 301 8.27 8.02 -5.88
N ASN A 302 8.20 6.68 -5.80
CA ASN A 302 7.98 5.83 -6.96
C ASN A 302 6.56 5.92 -7.55
N GLU A 303 5.59 6.47 -6.80
CA GLU A 303 4.26 6.85 -7.33
C GLU A 303 4.25 8.30 -7.87
N ASP A 304 5.42 8.92 -8.08
CA ASP A 304 5.55 10.32 -8.53
C ASP A 304 4.77 11.26 -7.59
N MET A 305 5.01 11.10 -6.28
CA MET A 305 4.46 11.94 -5.22
C MET A 305 5.59 12.52 -4.36
N TYR A 306 5.34 13.68 -3.78
CA TYR A 306 6.26 14.33 -2.84
C TYR A 306 6.12 13.71 -1.44
N ALA A 307 7.24 13.55 -0.74
CA ALA A 307 7.30 13.08 0.64
C ALA A 307 7.89 14.16 1.54
N ILE A 308 7.33 14.35 2.73
CA ILE A 308 7.91 15.17 3.80
C ILE A 308 8.16 14.27 5.01
N VAL A 309 9.41 14.21 5.48
CA VAL A 309 9.80 13.51 6.71
C VAL A 309 10.16 14.54 7.77
N ASN A 310 9.66 14.35 9.00
CA ASN A 310 9.94 15.23 10.12
C ASN A 310 10.47 14.49 11.36
N ILE A 311 10.84 15.24 12.39
CA ILE A 311 10.80 14.81 13.78
C ILE A 311 9.47 15.33 14.32
N HIS A 312 8.55 14.39 14.64
CA HIS A 312 7.23 14.74 15.16
C HIS A 312 7.30 15.04 16.67
N TRP A 313 6.19 15.02 17.40
CA TRP A 313 6.21 15.21 18.86
C TRP A 313 7.22 14.31 19.57
N ASP A 314 7.31 13.02 19.17
CA ASP A 314 8.37 12.07 19.53
C ASP A 314 8.68 12.01 21.05
N GLY A 315 7.61 11.96 21.87
CA GLY A 315 7.72 12.00 23.32
C GLY A 315 8.04 13.37 23.91
N GLY A 316 8.09 14.43 23.09
CA GLY A 316 8.27 15.81 23.51
C GLY A 316 9.71 16.18 23.89
N TRP A 317 10.70 15.33 23.57
CA TRP A 317 12.09 15.53 23.98
C TRP A 317 12.68 16.88 23.52
N LEU A 318 12.16 17.43 22.41
CA LEU A 318 12.53 18.76 21.91
C LEU A 318 11.41 19.78 22.18
N GLU A 319 10.21 19.51 21.72
CA GLU A 319 9.11 20.48 21.70
C GLU A 319 8.70 20.97 23.08
N ASN A 320 8.67 20.05 24.07
CA ASN A 320 8.26 20.37 25.44
C ASN A 320 9.34 21.15 26.22
N HIS A 321 10.57 21.24 25.69
CA HIS A 321 11.71 21.79 26.36
C HIS A 321 12.25 23.11 25.76
N VAL A 322 11.65 23.61 24.67
CA VAL A 322 12.09 24.88 24.08
C VAL A 322 11.87 26.07 25.03
N GLY A 323 10.87 25.98 25.92
CA GLY A 323 10.60 26.97 26.96
C GLY A 323 11.63 27.00 28.10
N ASP A 324 12.33 25.91 28.33
CA ASP A 324 13.39 25.78 29.36
C ASP A 324 14.68 26.53 28.95
N GLY A 325 14.74 27.02 27.73
CA GLY A 325 15.92 27.65 27.13
C GLY A 325 16.80 26.65 26.39
N TYR A 326 17.87 27.16 25.77
CA TYR A 326 18.77 26.33 24.98
C TYR A 326 19.51 25.28 25.82
N SER A 327 19.48 24.04 25.38
CA SER A 327 20.18 22.89 25.95
C SER A 327 21.14 22.28 24.91
N SER A 328 22.43 22.24 25.24
CA SER A 328 23.43 21.59 24.38
C SER A 328 23.19 20.08 24.21
N THR A 329 22.50 19.44 25.15
CA THR A 329 22.13 18.01 25.06
C THR A 329 21.03 17.81 24.00
N ILE A 330 19.99 18.65 24.00
CA ILE A 330 18.91 18.62 23.00
C ILE A 330 19.48 18.97 21.63
N ASP A 331 20.32 19.99 21.57
CA ASP A 331 20.97 20.46 20.34
C ASP A 331 21.81 19.34 19.69
N ARG A 332 22.64 18.65 20.51
CA ARG A 332 23.39 17.48 20.05
C ARG A 332 22.48 16.37 19.54
N LYS A 333 21.38 16.07 20.25
CA LYS A 333 20.41 15.05 19.84
C LYS A 333 19.76 15.43 18.49
N GLN A 334 19.36 16.70 18.32
CA GLN A 334 18.84 17.22 17.05
C GLN A 334 19.84 17.05 15.90
N HIS A 335 21.10 17.39 16.14
CA HIS A 335 22.18 17.20 15.17
C HIS A 335 22.37 15.73 14.80
N ASP A 336 22.49 14.84 15.80
CA ASP A 336 22.81 13.44 15.61
C ASP A 336 21.68 12.70 14.89
N TYR A 337 20.42 13.00 15.22
CA TYR A 337 19.25 12.41 14.54
C TYR A 337 19.17 12.87 13.09
N TRP A 338 19.24 14.18 12.82
CA TRP A 338 19.16 14.68 11.45
C TRP A 338 20.35 14.23 10.59
N THR A 339 21.52 14.05 11.17
CA THR A 339 22.66 13.47 10.44
C THR A 339 22.36 12.05 9.97
N GLN A 340 21.78 11.20 10.82
CA GLN A 340 21.44 9.82 10.48
C GLN A 340 20.28 9.75 9.49
N ILE A 341 19.21 10.49 9.74
CA ILE A 341 18.02 10.56 8.86
C ILE A 341 18.43 11.05 7.47
N ALA A 342 19.15 12.17 7.40
CA ALA A 342 19.57 12.77 6.15
C ALA A 342 20.54 11.86 5.38
N THR A 343 21.47 11.19 6.07
CA THR A 343 22.39 10.24 5.43
C THR A 343 21.64 9.07 4.83
N ARG A 344 20.70 8.46 5.57
CA ARG A 344 19.93 7.29 5.09
C ARG A 344 19.03 7.64 3.91
N LEU A 345 18.49 8.84 3.86
CA LEU A 345 17.54 9.30 2.86
C LEU A 345 18.18 10.14 1.74
N ASN A 346 19.49 10.29 1.69
CA ASN A 346 20.22 11.14 0.75
C ASN A 346 19.98 10.77 -0.72
N LYS A 347 19.75 9.49 -1.00
CA LYS A 347 19.52 8.93 -2.34
C LYS A 347 18.28 9.47 -3.05
N TYR A 348 17.25 9.90 -2.32
CA TYR A 348 16.04 10.44 -2.91
C TYR A 348 16.27 11.84 -3.47
N ASP A 349 15.61 12.14 -4.59
CA ASP A 349 15.70 13.40 -5.29
C ASP A 349 14.82 14.52 -4.65
N GLU A 350 14.44 15.53 -5.43
CA GLU A 350 13.66 16.68 -4.97
C GLU A 350 12.22 16.36 -4.56
N HIS A 351 11.73 15.13 -4.80
CA HIS A 351 10.44 14.67 -4.28
C HIS A 351 10.46 14.48 -2.76
N LEU A 352 11.63 14.37 -2.13
CA LEU A 352 11.76 14.30 -0.67
C LEU A 352 12.16 15.63 -0.09
N LEU A 353 11.40 16.14 0.89
CA LEU A 353 11.69 17.31 1.70
C LEU A 353 11.86 16.88 3.17
N PHE A 354 12.65 17.66 3.94
CA PHE A 354 12.80 17.46 5.37
C PHE A 354 12.20 18.63 6.15
N ALA A 355 11.52 18.31 7.26
CA ALA A 355 10.90 19.26 8.18
C ALA A 355 11.51 19.09 9.58
N GLY A 356 12.16 20.13 10.09
CA GLY A 356 13.09 20.05 11.21
C GLY A 356 12.50 19.60 12.54
N MET A 357 11.21 19.87 12.76
CA MET A 357 10.46 19.67 14.00
C MET A 357 8.99 19.41 13.67
N ASN A 358 8.10 19.48 14.68
CA ASN A 358 6.66 19.49 14.48
C ASN A 358 6.03 20.78 15.05
N GLU A 359 5.65 20.85 16.32
CA GLU A 359 4.96 22.00 16.94
C GLU A 359 5.77 22.60 18.12
N PRO A 360 6.93 23.20 17.88
CA PRO A 360 7.84 23.60 18.95
C PRO A 360 7.24 24.68 19.84
N GLY A 361 7.08 24.39 21.14
CA GLY A 361 6.62 25.33 22.15
C GLY A 361 5.21 25.17 22.68
N MET A 362 4.44 24.18 22.19
CA MET A 362 3.05 23.94 22.60
C MET A 362 2.84 23.84 24.12
N ASN A 363 3.83 23.38 24.88
CA ASN A 363 3.66 23.09 26.31
C ASN A 363 4.27 24.16 27.26
N GLY A 364 4.80 25.25 26.77
CA GLY A 364 5.53 26.18 27.64
C GLY A 364 5.21 27.67 27.51
N GLY A 365 4.32 28.00 26.60
CA GLY A 365 4.06 29.40 26.20
C GLY A 365 5.21 29.98 25.37
N ILE A 366 4.86 30.82 24.41
CA ILE A 366 5.81 31.42 23.49
C ILE A 366 6.21 32.82 23.95
N THR A 367 7.50 32.99 24.13
CA THR A 367 8.16 34.28 24.37
C THR A 367 9.26 34.49 23.33
N SER A 368 9.78 35.70 23.22
CA SER A 368 10.94 35.99 22.37
C SER A 368 12.15 35.09 22.73
N SER A 369 12.35 34.74 24.01
CA SER A 369 13.40 33.81 24.45
C SER A 369 13.18 32.38 23.96
N THR A 370 11.93 31.88 24.03
CA THR A 370 11.55 30.58 23.52
C THR A 370 11.80 30.47 22.00
N VAL A 371 11.42 31.53 21.27
CA VAL A 371 11.65 31.61 19.82
C VAL A 371 13.13 31.59 19.47
N GLN A 372 13.98 32.25 20.26
CA GLN A 372 15.44 32.19 20.09
C GLN A 372 15.98 30.76 20.24
N THR A 373 15.42 29.97 21.15
CA THR A 373 15.78 28.55 21.34
C THR A 373 15.37 27.73 20.14
N ILE A 374 14.13 27.91 19.66
CA ILE A 374 13.61 27.25 18.44
C ILE A 374 14.52 27.52 17.25
N MET A 375 14.89 28.80 17.03
CA MET A 375 15.77 29.22 15.92
C MET A 375 17.15 28.56 15.98
N LYS A 376 17.72 28.34 17.17
CA LYS A 376 19.00 27.63 17.33
C LYS A 376 18.88 26.16 16.92
N TYR A 377 17.85 25.46 17.38
CA TYR A 377 17.65 24.06 16.99
C TYR A 377 17.33 23.91 15.51
N GLN A 378 16.65 24.88 14.90
CA GLN A 378 16.45 24.92 13.45
C GLN A 378 17.77 25.16 12.69
N GLN A 379 18.68 25.98 13.21
CA GLN A 379 20.00 26.16 12.62
C GLN A 379 20.79 24.84 12.67
N THR A 380 20.76 24.13 13.79
CA THR A 380 21.39 22.81 13.95
C THR A 380 20.84 21.78 12.95
N PHE A 381 19.54 21.80 12.71
CA PHE A 381 18.91 20.96 11.66
C PHE A 381 19.47 21.27 10.27
N VAL A 382 19.53 22.55 9.88
CA VAL A 382 20.09 22.95 8.57
C VAL A 382 21.54 22.48 8.44
N ASP A 383 22.36 22.77 9.46
CA ASP A 383 23.80 22.47 9.45
C ASP A 383 24.04 20.95 9.35
N ALA A 384 23.30 20.15 10.14
CA ALA A 384 23.37 18.69 10.11
C ALA A 384 23.00 18.11 8.74
N VAL A 385 21.88 18.54 8.15
CA VAL A 385 21.43 18.05 6.83
C VAL A 385 22.42 18.46 5.74
N ARG A 386 22.85 19.73 5.69
CA ARG A 386 23.80 20.22 4.67
C ARG A 386 25.16 19.51 4.75
N ALA A 387 25.63 19.19 5.95
CA ALA A 387 26.91 18.49 6.15
C ALA A 387 26.93 17.08 5.57
N THR A 388 25.79 16.42 5.39
CA THR A 388 25.73 15.08 4.76
C THR A 388 26.05 15.09 3.26
N GLY A 389 26.00 16.25 2.59
CA GLY A 389 26.36 16.40 1.17
C GLY A 389 25.35 15.70 0.21
N GLY A 390 25.82 15.37 -1.00
CA GLY A 390 24.98 14.73 -2.02
C GLY A 390 23.71 15.53 -2.33
N ASN A 391 22.56 14.87 -2.47
CA ASN A 391 21.27 15.53 -2.71
C ASN A 391 20.89 16.48 -1.56
N ASN A 392 21.31 16.20 -0.34
CA ASN A 392 21.02 17.02 0.82
C ASN A 392 21.73 18.37 0.82
N ALA A 393 22.80 18.51 0.03
CA ALA A 393 23.48 19.80 -0.13
C ALA A 393 22.55 20.90 -0.68
N VAL A 394 21.50 20.51 -1.43
CA VAL A 394 20.54 21.43 -2.07
C VAL A 394 19.08 21.08 -1.81
N ARG A 395 18.77 20.10 -0.96
CA ARG A 395 17.40 19.68 -0.63
C ARG A 395 16.60 20.82 -0.02
N CYS A 396 15.32 20.92 -0.35
CA CYS A 396 14.40 21.85 0.30
C CYS A 396 14.14 21.47 1.75
N LEU A 397 14.24 22.46 2.64
CA LEU A 397 14.07 22.31 4.09
C LEU A 397 12.88 23.13 4.57
N ILE A 398 12.10 22.55 5.49
CA ILE A 398 10.88 23.13 6.03
C ILE A 398 11.13 23.52 7.49
N HIS A 399 10.78 24.76 7.84
CA HIS A 399 11.03 25.36 9.14
C HIS A 399 9.72 25.72 9.83
N GLN A 400 9.45 25.11 10.96
CA GLN A 400 8.24 25.34 11.73
C GLN A 400 8.23 26.72 12.38
N GLY A 401 7.14 27.45 12.24
CA GLY A 401 6.87 28.63 13.07
C GLY A 401 6.66 28.22 14.54
N PRO A 402 6.76 29.17 15.49
CA PRO A 402 6.50 28.92 16.90
C PRO A 402 5.10 28.30 17.09
N GLU A 403 5.02 27.09 17.70
CA GLU A 403 3.81 26.26 17.81
C GLU A 403 3.10 25.99 16.47
N THR A 404 3.79 26.14 15.35
CA THR A 404 3.18 26.18 14.00
C THR A 404 1.94 27.09 13.90
N ASN A 405 1.81 28.03 14.83
CA ASN A 405 0.70 28.95 14.93
C ASN A 405 0.90 30.16 13.99
N ILE A 406 -0.08 30.48 13.16
CA ILE A 406 0.00 31.56 12.17
C ILE A 406 0.29 32.89 12.82
N ASP A 407 -0.48 33.29 13.85
CA ASP A 407 -0.33 34.60 14.51
C ASP A 407 1.01 34.74 15.18
N LYS A 408 1.51 33.72 15.87
CA LYS A 408 2.82 33.70 16.52
C LYS A 408 3.97 33.73 15.50
N THR A 409 3.81 33.09 14.37
CA THR A 409 4.83 33.03 13.30
C THR A 409 5.04 34.41 12.66
N VAL A 410 4.00 35.24 12.59
CA VAL A 410 4.09 36.58 12.00
C VAL A 410 4.23 37.70 13.04
N ASP A 411 4.15 37.41 14.35
CA ASP A 411 4.25 38.40 15.42
C ASP A 411 5.67 38.98 15.48
N ALA A 412 5.80 40.25 15.10
CA ALA A 412 7.05 40.95 15.10
C ALA A 412 7.72 41.05 16.50
N SER A 413 6.94 40.99 17.59
CA SER A 413 7.46 41.02 18.96
C SER A 413 8.22 39.75 19.33
N LEU A 414 7.89 38.62 18.71
CA LEU A 414 8.56 37.33 18.91
C LEU A 414 9.88 37.22 18.13
N GLN A 415 10.06 38.02 17.10
CA GLN A 415 11.31 38.11 16.31
C GLN A 415 11.71 36.79 15.62
N TYR A 416 10.73 35.92 15.26
CA TYR A 416 11.00 34.71 14.54
C TYR A 416 11.63 34.98 13.17
N LYS A 417 12.69 34.24 12.84
CA LYS A 417 13.38 34.30 11.55
C LYS A 417 13.80 32.90 11.13
N LEU A 418 13.83 32.69 9.83
CA LEU A 418 14.39 31.44 9.27
C LEU A 418 15.89 31.35 9.60
N PRO A 419 16.40 30.10 9.76
CA PRO A 419 17.83 29.87 9.93
C PRO A 419 18.63 30.35 8.71
N VAL A 420 19.92 30.55 8.91
CA VAL A 420 20.83 30.86 7.82
C VAL A 420 21.13 29.61 7.04
N ASP A 421 20.89 29.64 5.73
CA ASP A 421 21.24 28.57 4.81
C ASP A 421 22.06 29.15 3.64
N ASN A 422 23.18 28.51 3.33
CA ASN A 422 24.05 28.93 2.22
C ASN A 422 23.42 28.60 0.85
N VAL A 423 22.32 27.87 0.84
CA VAL A 423 21.59 27.47 -0.38
C VAL A 423 20.32 28.31 -0.51
N THR A 424 20.34 29.30 -1.38
CA THR A 424 19.19 30.19 -1.58
C THR A 424 18.01 29.48 -2.26
N GLY A 425 16.78 29.91 -1.90
CA GLY A 425 15.56 29.41 -2.55
C GLY A 425 15.18 27.99 -2.17
N ARG A 426 15.69 27.46 -1.05
CA ARG A 426 15.42 26.07 -0.61
C ARG A 426 14.68 25.98 0.73
N ALA A 427 14.25 27.10 1.28
CA ALA A 427 13.51 27.15 2.54
C ALA A 427 12.01 27.28 2.32
N LEU A 428 11.22 26.60 3.14
CA LEU A 428 9.77 26.73 3.29
C LEU A 428 9.45 26.96 4.77
N VAL A 429 8.30 27.58 5.05
CA VAL A 429 7.79 27.75 6.43
C VAL A 429 6.60 26.83 6.64
N GLU A 430 6.50 26.17 7.80
CA GLU A 430 5.37 25.33 8.15
C GLU A 430 4.54 25.96 9.27
N ILE A 431 3.23 25.94 9.05
CA ILE A 431 2.19 26.26 10.04
C ILE A 431 1.12 25.17 10.04
N HIS A 432 0.35 25.08 11.12
CA HIS A 432 -0.84 24.26 11.21
C HIS A 432 -2.08 25.14 11.38
N ASN A 433 -3.25 24.67 10.92
CA ASN A 433 -4.48 25.44 11.02
C ASN A 433 -5.67 24.55 11.40
N TYR A 434 -6.04 24.61 12.67
CA TYR A 434 -7.19 23.89 13.22
C TYR A 434 -8.34 24.86 13.63
N ASP A 435 -8.41 26.04 13.03
CA ASP A 435 -9.49 26.98 13.31
C ASP A 435 -10.75 26.70 12.47
N PRO A 436 -11.95 26.82 13.09
CA PRO A 436 -12.21 27.08 14.51
C PRO A 436 -12.08 25.81 15.36
N SER A 437 -11.28 25.88 16.41
CA SER A 437 -10.85 24.73 17.21
C SER A 437 -11.97 23.96 17.90
N ASN A 438 -13.11 24.61 18.19
CA ASN A 438 -14.30 23.94 18.74
C ASN A 438 -15.08 23.10 17.70
N TYR A 439 -14.78 23.26 16.42
CA TYR A 439 -15.27 22.40 15.33
C TYR A 439 -14.26 21.28 15.03
N THR A 440 -12.99 21.57 15.06
CA THR A 440 -11.93 20.73 14.53
C THR A 440 -11.26 19.83 15.58
N LEU A 441 -11.09 20.28 16.83
CA LEU A 441 -10.28 19.63 17.86
C LEU A 441 -11.02 19.32 19.16
N LEU A 442 -12.07 20.08 19.53
CA LEU A 442 -12.72 19.91 20.82
C LEU A 442 -13.39 18.53 20.92
N GLU A 443 -13.01 17.71 21.89
CA GLU A 443 -13.50 16.34 22.05
C GLU A 443 -14.78 16.24 22.87
N GLU A 444 -14.93 17.12 23.87
CA GLU A 444 -16.08 17.16 24.80
C GLU A 444 -16.57 18.60 24.98
N ASP A 445 -17.87 18.76 25.13
CA ASP A 445 -18.47 20.06 25.41
C ASP A 445 -17.84 20.66 26.68
N ASN A 446 -17.42 21.90 26.59
CA ASN A 446 -16.84 22.68 27.69
C ASN A 446 -15.49 22.17 28.24
N ALA A 447 -14.80 21.26 27.55
CA ALA A 447 -13.50 20.74 28.02
C ALA A 447 -12.42 21.84 28.11
N TRP A 448 -12.49 22.87 27.29
CA TRP A 448 -11.51 23.97 27.29
C TRP A 448 -12.02 25.27 27.94
N GLY A 449 -13.22 25.28 28.47
CA GLY A 449 -13.80 26.42 29.18
C GLY A 449 -15.33 26.41 29.17
N PRO A 450 -15.96 27.22 30.03
CA PRO A 450 -17.41 27.26 30.13
C PRO A 450 -18.03 27.85 28.85
N ASN A 451 -19.20 27.35 28.47
CA ASN A 451 -19.95 27.77 27.29
C ASN A 451 -19.19 27.56 25.96
N MET A 452 -18.38 26.54 25.87
CA MET A 452 -17.67 26.14 24.67
C MET A 452 -18.20 24.78 24.15
N PRO A 453 -19.35 24.75 23.45
CA PRO A 453 -19.86 23.51 22.91
C PRO A 453 -19.08 23.10 21.66
N ILE A 454 -19.04 21.78 21.40
CA ILE A 454 -18.62 21.23 20.12
C ILE A 454 -19.50 21.82 19.01
N LYS A 455 -18.88 22.24 17.92
CA LYS A 455 -19.58 22.69 16.73
C LYS A 455 -19.67 21.59 15.69
N LEU A 456 -20.81 21.52 15.01
CA LEU A 456 -21.12 20.52 13.98
C LEU A 456 -21.25 21.12 12.58
N TYR A 457 -21.61 22.41 12.50
CA TYR A 457 -21.95 23.05 11.24
C TYR A 457 -21.09 24.29 11.01
N TRP A 458 -20.10 24.15 10.13
CA TRP A 458 -19.27 25.24 9.64
C TRP A 458 -19.77 25.71 8.26
N GLY A 459 -19.60 27.00 7.96
CA GLY A 459 -20.12 27.66 6.78
C GLY A 459 -21.60 28.04 6.95
N SER A 460 -21.94 29.33 6.83
CA SER A 460 -23.28 29.86 7.17
C SER A 460 -24.42 29.17 6.44
N LYS A 461 -24.20 28.69 5.23
CA LYS A 461 -25.19 27.95 4.42
C LYS A 461 -25.56 26.57 5.01
N PHE A 462 -24.75 26.03 5.91
CA PHE A 462 -25.01 24.76 6.58
C PHE A 462 -25.53 24.92 8.01
N HIS A 463 -25.70 26.16 8.50
CA HIS A 463 -26.22 26.40 9.82
C HIS A 463 -27.65 25.84 9.97
N VAL A 464 -27.91 25.25 11.12
CA VAL A 464 -29.25 24.78 11.52
C VAL A 464 -29.91 25.86 12.39
N ALA A 465 -31.10 26.29 12.03
CA ALA A 465 -31.80 27.38 12.73
C ALA A 465 -32.00 27.03 14.21
N GLY A 466 -31.56 27.90 15.11
CA GLY A 466 -31.68 27.73 16.56
C GLY A 466 -30.73 26.71 17.20
N SER A 467 -29.80 26.12 16.44
CA SER A 467 -28.81 25.21 16.99
C SER A 467 -27.59 25.95 17.55
N ASP A 468 -27.16 25.59 18.75
CA ASP A 468 -25.91 26.04 19.36
C ASP A 468 -24.68 25.31 18.79
N ARG A 469 -24.89 24.30 17.94
CA ARG A 469 -23.86 23.55 17.22
C ARG A 469 -23.37 24.26 15.95
N ASN A 470 -23.93 25.41 15.57
CA ASN A 470 -23.41 26.23 14.48
C ASN A 470 -22.09 26.90 14.89
N CYS A 471 -21.11 26.94 13.97
CA CYS A 471 -19.90 27.72 14.20
C CYS A 471 -20.22 29.21 14.24
N ASP A 472 -19.78 29.89 15.28
CA ASP A 472 -20.02 31.32 15.55
C ASP A 472 -18.77 32.18 15.30
N TRP A 473 -17.65 31.55 14.99
CA TRP A 473 -16.38 32.19 14.61
C TRP A 473 -15.62 31.32 13.60
N GLY A 474 -14.50 31.83 13.08
CA GLY A 474 -13.62 31.07 12.19
C GLY A 474 -14.25 30.70 10.86
N GLN A 475 -15.14 31.57 10.33
CA GLN A 475 -15.78 31.35 9.04
C GLN A 475 -14.84 31.68 7.87
N GLU A 476 -15.32 31.65 6.65
CA GLU A 476 -14.56 31.79 5.41
C GLU A 476 -13.61 32.99 5.42
N ASP A 477 -14.11 34.18 5.76
CA ASP A 477 -13.30 35.41 5.80
C ASP A 477 -12.15 35.32 6.82
N PHE A 478 -12.36 34.63 7.93
CA PHE A 478 -11.32 34.42 8.92
C PHE A 478 -10.20 33.52 8.39
N ILE A 479 -10.57 32.43 7.73
CA ILE A 479 -9.60 31.51 7.13
C ILE A 479 -8.75 32.22 6.06
N ASP A 480 -9.38 32.99 5.19
CA ASP A 480 -8.68 33.79 4.18
C ASP A 480 -7.71 34.79 4.82
N GLN A 481 -8.12 35.47 5.90
CA GLN A 481 -7.28 36.42 6.63
C GLN A 481 -6.07 35.70 7.26
N GLN A 482 -6.23 34.50 7.80
CA GLN A 482 -5.14 33.75 8.38
C GLN A 482 -4.09 33.39 7.30
N TYR A 483 -4.50 32.79 6.19
CA TYR A 483 -3.55 32.45 5.12
C TYR A 483 -2.95 33.71 4.45
N LYS A 484 -3.72 34.80 4.39
CA LYS A 484 -3.19 36.07 3.88
C LYS A 484 -2.03 36.60 4.74
N LYS A 485 -2.04 36.42 6.06
CA LYS A 485 -0.90 36.79 6.92
C LYS A 485 0.38 36.06 6.47
N MET A 486 0.27 34.77 6.16
CA MET A 486 1.41 33.97 5.68
C MET A 486 1.82 34.38 4.27
N GLN A 487 0.87 34.68 3.39
CA GLN A 487 1.16 35.22 2.06
C GLN A 487 1.97 36.51 2.15
N ASP A 488 1.55 37.45 2.99
CA ASP A 488 2.20 38.75 3.13
C ASP A 488 3.58 38.64 3.81
N ALA A 489 3.72 37.73 4.79
CA ALA A 489 4.97 37.60 5.54
C ALA A 489 6.04 36.80 4.77
N TYR A 490 5.69 35.78 4.01
CA TYR A 490 6.62 34.82 3.43
C TYR A 490 6.44 34.62 1.92
N VAL A 491 5.23 34.27 1.43
CA VAL A 491 5.02 33.92 0.01
C VAL A 491 5.36 35.09 -0.91
N SER A 492 4.99 36.33 -0.53
CA SER A 492 5.33 37.55 -1.26
C SER A 492 6.83 37.80 -1.38
N LYS A 493 7.64 37.15 -0.54
CA LYS A 493 9.11 37.21 -0.53
C LYS A 493 9.75 36.00 -1.20
N GLY A 494 8.95 35.15 -1.86
CA GLY A 494 9.43 33.95 -2.57
C GLY A 494 9.67 32.74 -1.67
N ILE A 495 9.15 32.72 -0.43
CA ILE A 495 9.25 31.63 0.52
C ILE A 495 7.86 30.96 0.61
N PRO A 496 7.64 29.78 0.02
CA PRO A 496 6.37 29.08 0.12
C PRO A 496 6.07 28.63 1.55
N VAL A 497 4.80 28.45 1.85
CA VAL A 497 4.33 27.99 3.16
C VAL A 497 3.71 26.59 3.03
N ILE A 498 3.98 25.74 4.00
CA ILE A 498 3.31 24.43 4.17
C ILE A 498 2.26 24.59 5.27
N VAL A 499 1.00 24.26 4.99
CA VAL A 499 0.02 23.97 6.02
C VAL A 499 0.18 22.50 6.35
N GLY A 500 1.08 22.20 7.29
CA GLY A 500 1.51 20.83 7.60
C GLY A 500 0.39 19.97 8.15
N GLU A 501 -0.57 20.61 8.84
CA GLU A 501 -1.74 19.95 9.40
C GLU A 501 -2.97 20.86 9.36
N TYR A 502 -4.08 20.31 8.93
CA TYR A 502 -5.44 20.81 9.12
C TYR A 502 -6.41 19.62 9.01
N SER A 503 -7.43 19.59 9.84
CA SER A 503 -8.43 18.54 9.83
C SER A 503 -9.68 18.99 10.57
N SER A 504 -10.80 18.34 10.32
CA SER A 504 -12.00 18.45 11.13
C SER A 504 -12.33 17.08 11.74
N MET A 505 -12.61 17.06 13.04
CA MET A 505 -12.90 15.83 13.76
C MET A 505 -14.14 15.12 13.21
N ILE A 506 -14.07 13.82 13.06
CA ILE A 506 -15.21 12.98 12.68
C ILE A 506 -16.10 12.82 13.91
N ARG A 507 -17.38 13.20 13.80
CA ARG A 507 -18.36 13.06 14.88
C ARG A 507 -19.24 11.83 14.65
N ASN A 508 -19.49 11.10 15.73
CA ASN A 508 -20.38 9.96 15.69
C ASN A 508 -21.82 10.46 15.95
N PRO A 509 -22.79 10.21 15.05
CA PRO A 509 -24.17 10.64 15.26
C PRO A 509 -24.82 10.09 16.54
N ALA A 510 -24.32 8.98 17.07
CA ALA A 510 -24.82 8.43 18.35
C ALA A 510 -24.52 9.33 19.56
N ASP A 511 -23.47 10.15 19.48
CA ASP A 511 -23.07 11.08 20.55
C ASP A 511 -23.80 12.42 20.43
N PHE A 512 -24.47 12.68 19.31
CA PHE A 512 -25.20 13.91 18.98
C PHE A 512 -26.57 13.58 18.37
N PRO A 513 -27.55 13.18 19.20
CA PRO A 513 -28.88 12.78 18.69
C PRO A 513 -29.62 13.88 17.89
N GLU A 514 -29.24 15.16 18.13
CA GLU A 514 -29.76 16.33 17.42
C GLU A 514 -29.09 16.58 16.05
N MET A 515 -28.06 15.81 15.68
CA MET A 515 -27.28 16.03 14.47
C MET A 515 -28.12 15.76 13.22
N ASP A 516 -28.22 16.75 12.34
CA ASP A 516 -28.57 16.55 10.93
C ASP A 516 -27.33 15.98 10.22
N VAL A 517 -27.29 14.66 10.05
CA VAL A 517 -26.10 13.93 9.56
C VAL A 517 -25.73 14.38 8.14
N GLU A 518 -26.70 14.51 7.25
CA GLU A 518 -26.45 14.93 5.86
C GLU A 518 -25.82 16.34 5.83
N ARG A 519 -26.37 17.24 6.59
CA ARG A 519 -25.87 18.62 6.69
C ARG A 519 -24.50 18.69 7.34
N TYR A 520 -24.25 17.87 8.36
CA TYR A 520 -22.92 17.75 8.96
C TYR A 520 -21.87 17.26 7.94
N GLU A 521 -22.19 16.22 7.17
CA GLU A 521 -21.28 15.69 6.14
C GLU A 521 -21.02 16.73 5.05
N GLN A 522 -22.05 17.45 4.60
CA GLN A 522 -21.91 18.54 3.64
C GLN A 522 -21.07 19.70 4.20
N SER A 523 -21.28 20.07 5.47
CA SER A 523 -20.49 21.09 6.17
C SER A 523 -19.02 20.69 6.27
N ARG A 524 -18.76 19.44 6.66
CA ARG A 524 -17.39 18.92 6.78
C ARG A 524 -16.67 18.85 5.42
N ALA A 525 -17.37 18.40 4.37
CA ALA A 525 -16.84 18.40 3.01
C ALA A 525 -16.51 19.83 2.53
N TYR A 526 -17.38 20.80 2.86
CA TYR A 526 -17.17 22.19 2.49
C TYR A 526 -16.04 22.85 3.27
N TRP A 527 -15.87 22.55 4.55
CA TRP A 527 -14.72 23.02 5.33
C TRP A 527 -13.41 22.51 4.74
N ASN A 528 -13.33 21.21 4.41
CA ASN A 528 -12.18 20.62 3.73
C ASN A 528 -11.88 21.31 2.39
N GLU A 529 -12.92 21.55 1.59
CA GLU A 529 -12.82 22.25 0.30
C GLU A 529 -12.28 23.67 0.48
N TYR A 530 -12.85 24.42 1.42
CA TYR A 530 -12.50 25.82 1.62
C TYR A 530 -11.10 25.99 2.18
N GLN A 531 -10.72 25.22 3.18
CA GLN A 531 -9.37 25.23 3.76
C GLN A 531 -8.31 24.93 2.68
N THR A 532 -8.53 23.88 1.89
CA THR A 532 -7.61 23.48 0.81
C THR A 532 -7.51 24.57 -0.27
N MET A 533 -8.63 25.11 -0.70
CA MET A 533 -8.71 26.16 -1.72
C MET A 533 -8.05 27.46 -1.25
N SER A 534 -8.43 27.94 -0.06
CA SER A 534 -7.91 29.19 0.51
C SER A 534 -6.41 29.10 0.77
N ALA A 535 -5.91 28.00 1.32
CA ALA A 535 -4.48 27.78 1.47
C ALA A 535 -3.73 27.96 0.15
N LYS A 536 -4.17 27.28 -0.91
CA LYS A 536 -3.55 27.40 -2.25
C LYS A 536 -3.60 28.80 -2.81
N ASN A 537 -4.74 29.49 -2.71
CA ASN A 537 -4.92 30.85 -3.21
C ASN A 537 -3.94 31.86 -2.55
N HIS A 538 -3.46 31.54 -1.36
CA HIS A 538 -2.51 32.35 -0.62
C HIS A 538 -1.06 31.81 -0.70
N GLY A 539 -0.77 30.81 -1.55
CA GLY A 539 0.57 30.24 -1.72
C GLY A 539 1.01 29.29 -0.61
N CYS A 540 0.02 28.73 0.13
CA CYS A 540 0.24 27.74 1.18
C CYS A 540 -0.13 26.35 0.66
N VAL A 541 0.77 25.37 0.78
CA VAL A 541 0.57 24.00 0.32
C VAL A 541 -0.16 23.20 1.41
N PRO A 542 -1.38 22.68 1.13
CA PRO A 542 -2.21 22.03 2.16
C PRO A 542 -1.85 20.56 2.37
N PHE A 543 -1.72 20.13 3.65
CA PHE A 543 -1.56 18.74 4.06
C PHE A 543 -2.64 18.36 5.07
N TYR A 544 -3.64 17.61 4.62
CA TYR A 544 -4.74 17.15 5.46
C TYR A 544 -4.25 16.14 6.52
N TRP A 545 -4.62 16.34 7.79
CA TRP A 545 -4.31 15.42 8.88
C TRP A 545 -5.29 14.26 8.91
N GLU A 546 -4.83 13.05 8.55
CA GLU A 546 -5.65 11.85 8.45
C GLU A 546 -5.11 10.76 9.39
N THR A 547 -5.98 10.16 10.21
CA THR A 547 -5.63 9.20 11.25
C THR A 547 -6.31 7.83 11.09
N GLY A 548 -6.80 7.48 9.91
CA GLY A 548 -7.49 6.21 9.61
C GLY A 548 -9.01 6.29 9.69
N GLY A 549 -9.59 7.49 9.92
CA GLY A 549 -11.03 7.69 9.99
C GLY A 549 -11.70 7.99 8.65
N ASP A 550 -10.99 8.62 7.73
CA ASP A 550 -11.47 8.96 6.39
C ASP A 550 -11.02 7.97 5.32
N ILE A 551 -9.87 7.31 5.53
CA ILE A 551 -9.25 6.39 4.57
C ILE A 551 -8.86 5.08 5.26
N ASN A 552 -9.20 3.96 4.64
CA ASN A 552 -8.83 2.64 5.12
C ASN A 552 -7.31 2.41 4.94
N ARG A 553 -6.58 2.23 6.04
CA ARG A 553 -5.12 2.08 6.08
C ARG A 553 -4.62 0.79 5.41
N THR A 554 -5.46 -0.23 5.27
CA THR A 554 -5.04 -1.51 4.70
C THR A 554 -5.06 -1.49 3.17
N ASN A 555 -6.06 -0.84 2.56
CA ASN A 555 -6.31 -0.91 1.13
C ASN A 555 -6.38 0.45 0.41
N GLY A 556 -6.20 1.55 1.13
CA GLY A 556 -6.21 2.90 0.58
C GLY A 556 -7.55 3.36 -0.02
N LYS A 557 -8.68 2.77 0.38
CA LYS A 557 -10.00 3.19 -0.10
C LYS A 557 -10.61 4.22 0.86
N ALA A 558 -11.33 5.18 0.31
CA ALA A 558 -12.07 6.15 1.10
C ALA A 558 -13.14 5.44 1.97
N LEU A 559 -13.18 5.78 3.25
CA LEU A 559 -14.24 5.43 4.20
C LEU A 559 -15.29 6.55 4.23
N LYS A 560 -14.86 7.79 4.04
CA LYS A 560 -15.69 9.00 4.00
C LYS A 560 -15.47 9.72 2.67
N GLN A 561 -16.09 9.21 1.60
CA GLN A 561 -15.89 9.74 0.24
C GLN A 561 -16.18 11.25 0.17
N TYR A 562 -17.23 11.74 0.88
CA TYR A 562 -17.59 13.16 0.90
C TYR A 562 -16.43 14.06 1.40
N ALA A 563 -15.64 13.58 2.36
CA ALA A 563 -14.51 14.35 2.89
C ALA A 563 -13.37 14.44 1.87
N ILE A 564 -13.08 13.32 1.20
CA ILE A 564 -12.07 13.27 0.13
C ILE A 564 -12.49 14.12 -1.06
N ASP A 565 -13.76 14.04 -1.48
CA ASP A 565 -14.30 14.86 -2.56
C ASP A 565 -14.18 16.36 -2.25
N GLY A 566 -14.41 16.75 -0.98
CA GLY A 566 -14.19 18.12 -0.51
C GLY A 566 -12.74 18.57 -0.70
N LEU A 567 -11.78 17.77 -0.24
CA LEU A 567 -10.34 18.06 -0.40
C LEU A 567 -9.96 18.20 -1.88
N MET A 568 -10.41 17.27 -2.74
CA MET A 568 -10.09 17.30 -4.17
C MET A 568 -10.76 18.47 -4.91
N ARG A 569 -11.99 18.87 -4.54
CA ARG A 569 -12.61 20.10 -5.09
C ARG A 569 -11.81 21.34 -4.68
N GLY A 570 -11.39 21.44 -3.42
CA GLY A 570 -10.53 22.52 -2.95
C GLY A 570 -9.19 22.57 -3.68
N ALA A 571 -8.54 21.41 -3.85
CA ALA A 571 -7.28 21.29 -4.57
C ALA A 571 -7.40 21.71 -6.04
N SER A 572 -8.52 21.40 -6.68
CA SER A 572 -8.81 21.80 -8.07
C SER A 572 -9.17 23.27 -8.22
N ALA A 573 -9.94 23.83 -7.26
CA ALA A 573 -10.39 25.22 -7.31
C ALA A 573 -9.32 26.24 -6.93
N GLY A 574 -8.42 25.85 -6.00
CA GLY A 574 -7.34 26.73 -5.54
C GLY A 574 -6.24 26.92 -6.58
N VAL A 575 -5.72 28.13 -6.67
CA VAL A 575 -4.65 28.51 -7.63
C VAL A 575 -3.51 29.18 -6.86
N TYR A 576 -2.29 28.64 -7.00
CA TYR A 576 -1.12 29.27 -6.41
C TYR A 576 -0.81 30.62 -7.07
N PRO A 577 -0.40 31.63 -6.28
CA PRO A 577 -0.07 32.96 -6.80
C PRO A 577 1.34 33.06 -7.41
N PHE A 578 2.05 31.93 -7.62
CA PHE A 578 3.42 31.88 -8.12
C PHE A 578 3.65 30.88 -9.24
#